data_b2663a79879478c97a3444fb75ede803
#
_entry.id   b2663a79879478c97a3444fb75ede803
#
_cell.length_a   1.000
_cell.length_b   1.000
_cell.length_c   1.000
_cell.angle_alpha   90.00
_cell.angle_beta   90.00
_cell.angle_gamma   90.00
#
_symmetry.space_group_name_H-M   'P 1'
#
loop_
_entity.id
_entity.type
_entity.pdbx_description
1 polymer ?
#
loop_
_entity_poly.entity_id
_entity_poly.type
_entity_poly.pdbx_seq_one_letter_code
_entity_poly.pdbx_strand_id
1 'polypeptide(L)'
;MKQKSIKNIRQEFKDKGIFYTPHTLAKKLSSYVDIEPQNVYDPTCGAGNLLSVFNKNLKKYGQELDADQLELIDLPNFVGYAGDTLSDDKFKGMQFDCIVANPPFSVKWNPDDLSGDVRFKDCPALPPPSKADWAFMLHILYHLSDEGVAVVLEFPGILYRGQREGIVRKWFVENNYIDRIVNIPGNTFEDTSISTCIIVLKKNRKTTDVIFEDGERTETVSQQTIAENDFNLSVSYYIQEEIEREEINQLELESDARWTFLERLRKELEFEKMVCEMEGISIQPFINAIRKILREYDNPKTTTNKNEKNQITLFDLEEC
;
A
#
# COMPACT_ATOMS: atom_id res chain seq x y z
N MET A 1 -35.17 16.68 -13.85
CA MET A 1 -33.80 16.34 -13.40
C MET A 1 -33.62 14.83 -13.50
N LYS A 2 -32.68 14.33 -14.32
CA LYS A 2 -32.40 12.88 -14.39
C LYS A 2 -31.61 12.51 -13.13
N GLN A 3 -32.16 11.63 -12.30
CA GLN A 3 -31.47 11.04 -11.15
C GLN A 3 -30.26 10.29 -11.68
N LYS A 4 -29.05 10.82 -11.43
CA LYS A 4 -27.79 10.10 -11.73
C LYS A 4 -27.73 8.86 -10.83
N SER A 5 -27.40 7.70 -11.38
CA SER A 5 -27.25 6.49 -10.56
C SER A 5 -26.03 6.64 -9.64
N ILE A 6 -26.08 6.06 -8.45
CA ILE A 6 -24.98 6.06 -7.46
C ILE A 6 -23.66 5.59 -8.10
N LYS A 7 -23.71 4.63 -9.04
CA LYS A 7 -22.53 4.18 -9.80
C LYS A 7 -21.90 5.29 -10.65
N ASN A 8 -22.71 6.14 -11.28
CA ASN A 8 -22.17 7.23 -12.12
C ASN A 8 -21.58 8.35 -11.27
N ILE A 9 -22.14 8.61 -10.09
CA ILE A 9 -21.60 9.57 -9.13
C ILE A 9 -20.24 9.08 -8.60
N ARG A 10 -20.14 7.81 -8.19
CA ARG A 10 -18.87 7.20 -7.75
C ARG A 10 -17.79 7.21 -8.84
N GLN A 11 -18.15 7.04 -10.11
CA GLN A 11 -17.19 7.10 -11.21
C GLN A 11 -16.72 8.54 -11.46
N GLU A 12 -17.61 9.52 -11.45
CA GLU A 12 -17.23 10.94 -11.56
C GLU A 12 -16.29 11.38 -10.43
N PHE A 13 -16.48 10.89 -9.20
CA PHE A 13 -15.61 11.19 -8.07
C PHE A 13 -14.24 10.53 -8.23
N LYS A 14 -14.16 9.27 -8.69
CA LYS A 14 -12.89 8.62 -9.01
C LYS A 14 -12.11 9.36 -10.10
N ASP A 15 -12.80 9.82 -11.14
CA ASP A 15 -12.20 10.56 -12.25
C ASP A 15 -11.67 11.95 -11.82
N LYS A 16 -12.27 12.53 -10.77
CA LYS A 16 -11.81 13.79 -10.14
C LYS A 16 -10.78 13.60 -9.02
N GLY A 17 -10.41 12.34 -8.69
CA GLY A 17 -9.50 12.04 -7.58
C GLY A 17 -10.13 12.27 -6.19
N ILE A 18 -11.44 12.37 -6.09
CA ILE A 18 -12.16 12.55 -4.82
C ILE A 18 -12.37 11.17 -4.20
N PHE A 19 -11.66 10.88 -3.13
CA PHE A 19 -11.82 9.66 -2.35
C PHE A 19 -12.50 9.97 -1.01
N TYR A 20 -13.73 9.50 -0.85
CA TYR A 20 -14.39 9.55 0.46
C TYR A 20 -13.73 8.59 1.42
N THR A 21 -13.23 9.09 2.54
CA THR A 21 -12.75 8.24 3.63
C THR A 21 -13.94 7.56 4.30
N PRO A 22 -14.06 6.21 4.29
CA PRO A 22 -15.11 5.50 4.99
C PRO A 22 -15.10 5.82 6.48
N HIS A 23 -16.26 5.83 7.13
CA HIS A 23 -16.37 6.17 8.55
C HIS A 23 -15.57 5.21 9.46
N THR A 24 -15.47 3.95 9.09
CA THR A 24 -14.64 2.95 9.78
C THR A 24 -13.15 3.30 9.71
N LEU A 25 -12.66 3.73 8.55
CA LEU A 25 -11.30 4.18 8.37
C LEU A 25 -11.05 5.51 9.11
N ALA A 26 -12.00 6.46 9.07
CA ALA A 26 -11.91 7.70 9.83
C ALA A 26 -11.78 7.44 11.35
N LYS A 27 -12.55 6.49 11.89
CA LYS A 27 -12.42 6.03 13.27
C LYS A 27 -11.08 5.37 13.54
N LYS A 28 -10.56 4.57 12.61
CA LYS A 28 -9.23 3.96 12.77
C LYS A 28 -8.14 5.04 12.83
N LEU A 29 -8.18 6.06 11.97
CA LEU A 29 -7.23 7.18 12.05
C LEU A 29 -7.36 7.91 13.39
N SER A 30 -8.59 8.26 13.80
CA SER A 30 -8.81 8.97 15.06
C SER A 30 -8.37 8.17 16.31
N SER A 31 -8.29 6.84 16.24
CA SER A 31 -7.82 6.01 17.35
C SER A 31 -6.32 6.14 17.64
N TYR A 32 -5.54 6.71 16.72
CA TYR A 32 -4.12 7.03 16.92
C TYR A 32 -3.89 8.42 17.51
N VAL A 33 -4.94 9.19 17.73
CA VAL A 33 -4.86 10.48 18.44
C VAL A 33 -4.87 10.20 19.93
N ASP A 34 -3.69 10.17 20.55
CA ASP A 34 -3.45 9.81 21.95
C ASP A 34 -3.41 11.02 22.91
N ILE A 35 -3.94 12.15 22.46
CA ILE A 35 -4.11 13.38 23.24
C ILE A 35 -5.58 13.81 23.27
N GLU A 36 -5.94 14.73 24.14
CA GLU A 36 -7.22 15.44 24.12
C GLU A 36 -7.05 16.82 23.44
N PRO A 37 -7.25 16.90 22.09
CA PRO A 37 -7.01 18.12 21.36
C PRO A 37 -8.07 19.18 21.64
N GLN A 38 -7.71 20.46 21.57
CA GLN A 38 -8.64 21.60 21.61
C GLN A 38 -9.18 21.95 20.22
N ASN A 39 -8.45 21.54 19.20
CA ASN A 39 -8.82 21.76 17.80
C ASN A 39 -8.31 20.61 16.92
N VAL A 40 -8.93 20.46 15.75
CA VAL A 40 -8.51 19.50 14.73
C VAL A 40 -8.52 20.17 13.35
N TYR A 41 -7.52 19.85 12.54
CA TYR A 41 -7.35 20.35 11.18
C TYR A 41 -7.24 19.22 10.17
N ASP A 42 -7.86 19.40 9.01
CA ASP A 42 -7.69 18.55 7.84
C ASP A 42 -7.35 19.42 6.62
N PRO A 43 -6.12 19.33 6.10
CA PRO A 43 -5.67 20.15 4.96
C PRO A 43 -6.29 19.75 3.62
N THR A 44 -7.01 18.62 3.55
CA THR A 44 -7.63 18.06 2.35
C THR A 44 -8.99 17.45 2.70
N CYS A 45 -9.84 18.28 3.34
CA CYS A 45 -10.95 17.77 4.14
C CYS A 45 -12.11 17.14 3.36
N GLY A 46 -12.18 17.32 2.01
CA GLY A 46 -13.30 16.85 1.22
C GLY A 46 -14.64 17.28 1.80
N ALA A 47 -15.55 16.34 1.97
CA ALA A 47 -16.84 16.55 2.63
C ALA A 47 -16.80 16.43 4.17
N GLY A 48 -15.61 16.49 4.80
CA GLY A 48 -15.45 16.53 6.25
C GLY A 48 -15.53 15.19 6.97
N ASN A 49 -15.40 14.08 6.25
CA ASN A 49 -15.57 12.73 6.84
C ASN A 49 -14.59 12.43 7.98
N LEU A 50 -13.31 12.80 7.84
CA LEU A 50 -12.32 12.64 8.91
C LEU A 50 -12.64 13.51 10.12
N LEU A 51 -13.10 14.75 9.90
CA LEU A 51 -13.45 15.67 10.98
C LEU A 51 -14.73 15.25 11.70
N SER A 52 -15.62 14.48 11.06
CA SER A 52 -16.92 14.09 11.59
C SER A 52 -16.85 13.14 12.80
N VAL A 53 -15.75 12.38 12.93
CA VAL A 53 -15.57 11.40 14.03
C VAL A 53 -15.14 12.04 15.33
N PHE A 54 -14.71 13.30 15.30
CA PHE A 54 -14.29 14.05 16.49
C PHE A 54 -15.46 14.66 17.25
N ASN A 55 -15.24 14.93 18.54
CA ASN A 55 -16.24 15.50 19.42
C ASN A 55 -16.87 16.76 18.80
N LYS A 56 -18.21 16.89 18.95
CA LYS A 56 -19.00 18.00 18.42
C LYS A 56 -18.55 19.36 18.94
N ASN A 57 -18.04 19.43 20.19
CA ASN A 57 -17.61 20.67 20.82
C ASN A 57 -16.20 21.12 20.37
N LEU A 58 -15.46 20.24 19.69
CA LEU A 58 -14.12 20.55 19.20
C LEU A 58 -14.18 21.56 18.06
N LYS A 59 -13.25 22.52 18.04
CA LYS A 59 -13.08 23.39 16.88
C LYS A 59 -12.47 22.60 15.73
N LYS A 60 -13.09 22.67 14.58
CA LYS A 60 -12.70 21.93 13.37
C LYS A 60 -12.31 22.91 12.29
N TYR A 61 -11.19 22.63 11.65
CA TYR A 61 -10.65 23.43 10.56
C TYR A 61 -10.44 22.54 9.35
N GLY A 62 -10.71 23.08 8.16
CA GLY A 62 -10.51 22.33 6.94
C GLY A 62 -10.15 23.21 5.76
N GLN A 63 -9.31 22.70 4.88
CA GLN A 63 -9.08 23.28 3.57
C GLN A 63 -9.35 22.23 2.49
N GLU A 64 -9.97 22.65 1.39
CA GLU A 64 -10.33 21.75 0.31
C GLU A 64 -10.21 22.51 -1.02
N LEU A 65 -9.67 21.82 -2.04
CA LEU A 65 -9.52 22.37 -3.38
C LEU A 65 -10.88 22.60 -4.07
N ASP A 66 -11.80 21.62 -3.92
CA ASP A 66 -13.13 21.68 -4.50
C ASP A 66 -14.14 22.36 -3.56
N ALA A 67 -14.53 23.58 -3.88
CA ALA A 67 -15.48 24.35 -3.07
C ALA A 67 -16.83 23.65 -2.90
N ASP A 68 -17.29 22.87 -3.89
CA ASP A 68 -18.56 22.15 -3.82
C ASP A 68 -18.53 21.07 -2.71
N GLN A 69 -17.35 20.55 -2.36
CA GLN A 69 -17.19 19.60 -1.25
C GLN A 69 -17.35 20.28 0.10
N LEU A 70 -16.83 21.49 0.25
CA LEU A 70 -16.99 22.26 1.48
C LEU A 70 -18.45 22.61 1.79
N GLU A 71 -19.26 22.86 0.78
CA GLU A 71 -20.68 23.13 0.95
C GLU A 71 -21.47 21.94 1.50
N LEU A 72 -20.92 20.72 1.41
CA LEU A 72 -21.52 19.50 1.95
C LEU A 72 -21.25 19.32 3.45
N ILE A 73 -20.34 20.11 4.03
CA ILE A 73 -19.93 19.96 5.44
C ILE A 73 -20.95 20.60 6.36
N ASP A 74 -21.69 19.77 7.08
CA ASP A 74 -22.59 20.18 8.17
C ASP A 74 -22.01 19.69 9.53
N LEU A 75 -20.93 20.33 9.95
CA LEU A 75 -20.26 20.01 11.22
C LEU A 75 -20.29 21.21 12.17
N PRO A 76 -20.63 21.03 13.44
CA PRO A 76 -20.58 22.12 14.42
C PRO A 76 -19.13 22.59 14.64
N ASN A 77 -18.99 23.90 14.84
CA ASN A 77 -17.70 24.57 15.09
C ASN A 77 -16.66 24.38 13.96
N PHE A 78 -17.14 24.21 12.72
CA PHE A 78 -16.29 24.06 11.55
C PHE A 78 -15.96 25.43 10.92
N VAL A 79 -14.69 25.60 10.53
CA VAL A 79 -14.19 26.73 9.73
C VAL A 79 -13.45 26.15 8.54
N GLY A 80 -13.96 26.35 7.35
CA GLY A 80 -13.38 25.83 6.11
C GLY A 80 -13.08 26.89 5.08
N TYR A 81 -12.06 26.65 4.25
CA TYR A 81 -11.70 27.51 3.13
C TYR A 81 -11.43 26.69 1.88
N ALA A 82 -11.95 27.20 0.73
CA ALA A 82 -11.61 26.66 -0.56
C ALA A 82 -10.23 27.15 -1.03
N GLY A 83 -9.43 26.26 -1.60
CA GLY A 83 -8.15 26.57 -2.20
C GLY A 83 -7.17 25.42 -2.13
N ASP A 84 -6.15 25.47 -2.97
CA ASP A 84 -5.06 24.50 -2.97
C ASP A 84 -4.17 24.72 -1.74
N THR A 85 -4.18 23.77 -0.85
CA THR A 85 -3.43 23.78 0.42
C THR A 85 -1.94 24.03 0.24
N LEU A 86 -1.34 23.53 -0.84
CA LEU A 86 0.10 23.68 -1.06
C LEU A 86 0.46 25.06 -1.59
N SER A 87 -0.31 25.63 -2.50
CA SER A 87 -0.03 26.95 -3.13
C SER A 87 -0.76 28.12 -2.47
N ASP A 88 -1.88 27.88 -1.77
CA ASP A 88 -2.74 28.90 -1.17
C ASP A 88 -3.16 28.53 0.26
N ASP A 89 -2.19 28.43 1.17
CA ASP A 89 -2.40 28.09 2.57
C ASP A 89 -3.26 29.15 3.30
N LYS A 90 -4.52 28.79 3.58
CA LYS A 90 -5.50 29.66 4.24
C LYS A 90 -5.34 29.75 5.76
N PHE A 91 -4.57 28.85 6.34
CA PHE A 91 -4.33 28.81 7.79
C PHE A 91 -2.90 29.21 8.16
N LYS A 92 -2.22 29.94 7.28
CA LYS A 92 -0.83 30.37 7.46
C LYS A 92 -0.57 30.95 8.87
N GLY A 93 0.42 30.39 9.56
CA GLY A 93 0.80 30.81 10.92
C GLY A 93 -0.05 30.22 12.04
N MET A 94 -1.09 29.44 11.73
CA MET A 94 -1.84 28.69 12.75
C MET A 94 -1.17 27.35 13.03
N GLN A 95 -1.29 26.90 14.27
CA GLN A 95 -0.89 25.57 14.71
C GLN A 95 -2.08 24.84 15.30
N PHE A 96 -2.10 23.51 15.14
CA PHE A 96 -3.19 22.66 15.56
C PHE A 96 -2.69 21.52 16.44
N ASP A 97 -3.48 21.17 17.45
CA ASP A 97 -3.16 20.08 18.37
C ASP A 97 -3.34 18.73 17.71
N CYS A 98 -4.32 18.63 16.84
CA CYS A 98 -4.59 17.44 16.07
C CYS A 98 -4.70 17.76 14.58
N ILE A 99 -4.00 16.99 13.75
CA ILE A 99 -4.17 17.03 12.29
C ILE A 99 -4.51 15.64 11.81
N VAL A 100 -5.57 15.52 11.01
CA VAL A 100 -5.94 14.27 10.35
C VAL A 100 -6.03 14.53 8.86
N ALA A 101 -5.48 13.65 8.05
CA ALA A 101 -5.46 13.88 6.62
C ALA A 101 -5.53 12.58 5.81
N ASN A 102 -6.22 12.66 4.68
CA ASN A 102 -6.16 11.69 3.60
C ASN A 102 -5.88 12.47 2.30
N PRO A 103 -4.64 12.95 2.10
CA PRO A 103 -4.30 13.75 0.94
C PRO A 103 -4.39 12.94 -0.35
N PRO A 104 -4.56 13.58 -1.53
CA PRO A 104 -4.59 12.88 -2.79
C PRO A 104 -3.21 12.25 -3.10
N PHE A 105 -3.19 10.93 -3.31
CA PHE A 105 -1.94 10.17 -3.47
C PHE A 105 -1.25 10.45 -4.80
N SER A 106 0.06 10.70 -4.73
CA SER A 106 0.95 10.82 -5.90
C SER A 106 0.50 11.82 -6.96
N VAL A 107 -0.17 12.90 -6.56
CA VAL A 107 -0.56 13.98 -7.46
C VAL A 107 0.63 14.88 -7.79
N LYS A 108 0.57 15.51 -8.98
CA LYS A 108 1.53 16.54 -9.36
C LYS A 108 1.25 17.84 -8.59
N TRP A 109 2.31 18.57 -8.27
CA TRP A 109 2.23 19.89 -7.65
C TRP A 109 3.29 20.82 -8.23
N ASN A 110 3.17 22.13 -7.99
CA ASN A 110 4.16 23.10 -8.45
C ASN A 110 4.97 23.67 -7.27
N PRO A 111 6.26 23.32 -7.13
CA PRO A 111 7.15 23.86 -6.10
C PRO A 111 7.83 25.18 -6.47
N ASP A 112 7.67 25.70 -7.71
CA ASP A 112 8.56 26.74 -8.28
C ASP A 112 8.58 28.02 -7.42
N ASP A 113 7.45 28.45 -6.86
CA ASP A 113 7.33 29.64 -6.04
C ASP A 113 7.46 29.38 -4.53
N LEU A 114 7.70 28.12 -4.12
CA LEU A 114 7.63 27.70 -2.73
C LEU A 114 8.99 27.41 -2.08
N SER A 115 10.10 27.66 -2.78
CA SER A 115 11.45 27.43 -2.23
C SER A 115 11.76 28.31 -1.01
N GLY A 116 11.13 29.48 -0.89
CA GLY A 116 11.22 30.40 0.27
C GLY A 116 10.09 30.25 1.28
N ASP A 117 9.16 29.34 1.06
CA ASP A 117 8.02 29.13 1.95
C ASP A 117 8.48 28.49 3.26
N VAL A 118 8.02 29.06 4.37
CA VAL A 118 8.42 28.65 5.73
C VAL A 118 8.11 27.17 6.02
N ARG A 119 7.13 26.60 5.33
CA ARG A 119 6.74 25.19 5.49
C ARG A 119 7.80 24.20 4.98
N PHE A 120 8.63 24.63 4.03
CA PHE A 120 9.58 23.77 3.31
C PHE A 120 11.04 24.13 3.55
N LYS A 121 11.33 25.33 4.11
CA LYS A 121 12.69 25.91 4.17
C LYS A 121 13.69 25.09 4.99
N ASP A 122 13.22 24.39 6.03
CA ASP A 122 14.09 23.64 6.94
C ASP A 122 14.42 22.23 6.42
N CYS A 123 13.67 21.75 5.42
CA CYS A 123 13.92 20.48 4.77
C CYS A 123 15.03 20.63 3.71
N PRO A 124 16.04 19.72 3.68
CA PRO A 124 17.19 19.82 2.77
C PRO A 124 16.83 19.65 1.29
N ALA A 125 15.63 19.18 0.98
CA ALA A 125 15.14 19.04 -0.39
C ALA A 125 13.64 19.29 -0.49
N LEU A 126 13.20 19.96 -1.57
CA LEU A 126 11.79 20.00 -1.92
C LEU A 126 11.36 18.67 -2.52
N PRO A 127 10.17 18.16 -2.18
CA PRO A 127 9.58 16.99 -2.83
C PRO A 127 9.52 17.14 -4.35
N PRO A 128 9.55 16.05 -5.14
CA PRO A 128 9.54 16.15 -6.58
C PRO A 128 8.21 16.70 -7.10
N PRO A 129 8.19 17.52 -8.17
CA PRO A 129 6.94 18.06 -8.74
C PRO A 129 5.94 17.01 -9.19
N SER A 130 6.42 15.80 -9.44
CA SER A 130 5.59 14.67 -9.88
C SER A 130 4.76 14.04 -8.78
N LYS A 131 5.06 14.34 -7.48
CA LYS A 131 4.43 13.70 -6.32
C LYS A 131 4.42 14.64 -5.11
N ALA A 132 3.22 15.03 -4.71
CA ALA A 132 2.98 15.96 -3.61
C ALA A 132 2.98 15.29 -2.22
N ASP A 133 3.07 13.96 -2.13
CA ASP A 133 2.91 13.22 -0.87
C ASP A 133 3.73 13.86 0.27
N TRP A 134 5.03 14.01 0.09
CA TRP A 134 5.89 14.66 1.09
C TRP A 134 5.68 16.18 1.22
N ALA A 135 5.09 16.85 0.23
CA ALA A 135 4.75 18.25 0.36
C ALA A 135 3.57 18.46 1.34
N PHE A 136 2.57 17.57 1.29
CA PHE A 136 1.52 17.53 2.31
C PHE A 136 2.07 17.19 3.69
N MET A 137 3.00 16.24 3.79
CA MET A 137 3.63 15.90 5.07
C MET A 137 4.38 17.09 5.69
N LEU A 138 5.13 17.87 4.88
CA LEU A 138 5.82 19.08 5.34
C LEU A 138 4.83 20.17 5.76
N HIS A 139 3.74 20.37 4.99
CA HIS A 139 2.65 21.28 5.36
C HIS A 139 2.01 20.89 6.70
N ILE A 140 1.69 19.61 6.87
CA ILE A 140 1.13 19.06 8.11
C ILE A 140 2.09 19.27 9.29
N LEU A 141 3.38 18.96 9.11
CA LEU A 141 4.38 19.15 10.15
C LEU A 141 4.52 20.62 10.57
N TYR A 142 4.48 21.55 9.61
CA TYR A 142 4.52 22.98 9.90
C TYR A 142 3.35 23.43 10.78
N HIS A 143 2.14 22.99 10.46
CA HIS A 143 0.92 23.33 11.18
C HIS A 143 0.70 22.54 12.47
N LEU A 144 1.49 21.50 12.73
CA LEU A 144 1.40 20.72 13.95
C LEU A 144 1.96 21.52 15.13
N SER A 145 1.22 21.62 16.24
CA SER A 145 1.74 22.19 17.48
C SER A 145 2.82 21.28 18.09
N ASP A 146 3.61 21.83 19.00
CA ASP A 146 4.75 21.08 19.56
C ASP A 146 4.34 19.82 20.32
N GLU A 147 3.21 19.87 21.01
CA GLU A 147 2.64 18.72 21.74
C GLU A 147 1.51 18.02 20.94
N GLY A 148 1.36 18.38 19.68
CA GLY A 148 0.30 17.89 18.82
C GLY A 148 0.59 16.51 18.24
N VAL A 149 -0.45 15.90 17.67
CA VAL A 149 -0.37 14.63 16.91
C VAL A 149 -1.00 14.82 15.55
N ALA A 150 -0.29 14.35 14.51
CA ALA A 150 -0.84 14.27 13.16
C ALA A 150 -0.97 12.80 12.74
N VAL A 151 -2.11 12.44 12.15
CA VAL A 151 -2.41 11.08 11.67
C VAL A 151 -2.78 11.17 10.19
N VAL A 152 -1.91 10.67 9.34
CA VAL A 152 -1.99 10.85 7.89
C VAL A 152 -2.12 9.49 7.21
N LEU A 153 -3.15 9.34 6.37
CA LEU A 153 -3.27 8.19 5.49
C LEU A 153 -2.48 8.45 4.21
N GLU A 154 -1.64 7.51 3.82
CA GLU A 154 -0.79 7.65 2.65
C GLU A 154 -0.69 6.36 1.83
N PHE A 155 -0.20 6.51 0.60
CA PHE A 155 0.15 5.37 -0.24
C PHE A 155 1.51 4.80 0.19
N PRO A 156 1.67 3.45 0.32
CA PRO A 156 2.90 2.85 0.88
C PRO A 156 4.19 3.22 0.16
N GLY A 157 4.11 3.68 -1.09
CA GLY A 157 5.26 4.16 -1.84
C GLY A 157 6.05 5.29 -1.16
N ILE A 158 5.40 6.15 -0.35
CA ILE A 158 6.06 7.21 0.43
C ILE A 158 7.13 6.66 1.39
N LEU A 159 6.94 5.43 1.84
CA LEU A 159 7.80 4.78 2.84
C LEU A 159 9.18 4.34 2.30
N TYR A 160 9.32 4.13 0.97
CA TYR A 160 10.54 3.55 0.40
C TYR A 160 11.08 4.21 -0.87
N ARG A 161 10.31 5.11 -1.52
CA ARG A 161 10.81 5.75 -2.75
C ARG A 161 12.10 6.53 -2.48
N GLY A 162 13.02 6.48 -3.44
CA GLY A 162 14.33 7.10 -3.36
C GLY A 162 14.38 8.56 -3.82
N GLN A 163 15.56 9.03 -4.19
CA GLN A 163 15.83 10.38 -4.69
C GLN A 163 15.37 11.48 -3.70
N ARG A 164 14.68 12.53 -4.18
CA ARG A 164 14.23 13.64 -3.34
C ARG A 164 13.29 13.19 -2.22
N GLU A 165 12.39 12.23 -2.49
CA GLU A 165 11.50 11.68 -1.45
C GLU A 165 12.29 10.97 -0.35
N GLY A 166 13.36 10.24 -0.72
CA GLY A 166 14.28 9.62 0.25
C GLY A 166 15.00 10.63 1.14
N ILE A 167 15.41 11.79 0.58
CA ILE A 167 16.05 12.87 1.36
C ILE A 167 15.06 13.47 2.37
N VAL A 168 13.82 13.73 1.95
CA VAL A 168 12.77 14.27 2.85
C VAL A 168 12.44 13.26 3.94
N ARG A 169 12.24 11.99 3.59
CA ARG A 169 11.96 10.91 4.54
C ARG A 169 13.07 10.76 5.57
N LYS A 170 14.33 10.75 5.13
CA LYS A 170 15.50 10.74 6.01
C LYS A 170 15.44 11.90 6.99
N TRP A 171 15.17 13.11 6.52
CA TRP A 171 15.07 14.30 7.37
C TRP A 171 13.95 14.17 8.43
N PHE A 172 12.78 13.62 8.08
CA PHE A 172 11.72 13.36 9.06
C PHE A 172 12.15 12.38 10.16
N VAL A 173 12.87 11.32 9.80
CA VAL A 173 13.38 10.32 10.75
C VAL A 173 14.47 10.93 11.64
N GLU A 174 15.47 11.61 11.06
CA GLU A 174 16.59 12.19 11.79
C GLU A 174 16.15 13.28 12.78
N ASN A 175 15.08 14.04 12.45
CA ASN A 175 14.50 15.02 13.34
C ASN A 175 13.44 14.46 14.29
N ASN A 176 13.28 13.14 14.32
CA ASN A 176 12.42 12.44 15.26
C ASN A 176 10.93 12.82 15.14
N TYR A 177 10.42 13.07 13.92
CA TYR A 177 9.04 13.44 13.71
C TYR A 177 8.09 12.26 13.50
N ILE A 178 8.59 11.07 13.12
CA ILE A 178 7.78 9.89 12.84
C ILE A 178 7.64 9.06 14.12
N ASP A 179 6.41 8.93 14.62
CA ASP A 179 6.08 8.16 15.81
C ASP A 179 5.72 6.72 15.48
N ARG A 180 4.89 6.54 14.46
CA ARG A 180 4.32 5.24 14.13
C ARG A 180 4.02 5.11 12.65
N ILE A 181 4.19 3.91 12.13
CA ILE A 181 3.79 3.50 10.78
C ILE A 181 2.90 2.27 10.89
N VAL A 182 1.70 2.34 10.30
CA VAL A 182 0.73 1.24 10.34
C VAL A 182 0.43 0.77 8.93
N ASN A 183 0.57 -0.52 8.67
CA ASN A 183 0.13 -1.11 7.41
C ASN A 183 -1.39 -1.28 7.40
N ILE A 184 -2.02 -0.86 6.32
CA ILE A 184 -3.46 -1.08 6.07
C ILE A 184 -3.58 -1.88 4.77
N PRO A 185 -3.77 -3.20 4.87
CA PRO A 185 -3.95 -4.05 3.69
C PRO A 185 -5.12 -3.60 2.83
N GLY A 186 -5.02 -3.81 1.52
CA GLY A 186 -6.12 -3.57 0.61
C GLY A 186 -7.35 -4.40 0.99
N ASN A 187 -8.54 -3.89 0.68
CA ASN A 187 -9.84 -4.48 1.05
C ASN A 187 -10.13 -4.57 2.57
N THR A 188 -9.32 -3.91 3.43
CA THR A 188 -9.60 -3.82 4.87
C THR A 188 -10.86 -3.00 5.16
N PHE A 189 -11.16 -2.02 4.33
CA PHE A 189 -12.34 -1.15 4.45
C PHE A 189 -13.15 -1.19 3.16
N GLU A 190 -14.47 -1.00 3.31
CA GLU A 190 -15.37 -0.92 2.17
C GLU A 190 -14.89 0.15 1.17
N ASP A 191 -14.92 -0.19 -0.12
CA ASP A 191 -14.51 0.67 -1.24
C ASP A 191 -12.98 0.95 -1.37
N THR A 192 -12.10 0.38 -0.55
CA THR A 192 -10.64 0.53 -0.64
C THR A 192 -9.95 -0.77 -1.06
N SER A 193 -9.76 -0.96 -2.37
CA SER A 193 -9.00 -2.11 -2.90
C SER A 193 -7.48 -1.92 -2.83
N ILE A 194 -7.02 -0.71 -2.55
CA ILE A 194 -5.60 -0.33 -2.57
C ILE A 194 -5.05 -0.40 -1.15
N SER A 195 -3.89 -1.04 -0.97
CA SER A 195 -3.15 -0.99 0.28
C SER A 195 -2.70 0.44 0.58
N THR A 196 -2.84 0.85 1.83
CA THR A 196 -2.44 2.17 2.33
C THR A 196 -1.59 2.01 3.59
N CYS A 197 -1.03 3.11 4.08
CA CYS A 197 -0.38 3.15 5.38
C CYS A 197 -0.85 4.37 6.18
N ILE A 198 -0.83 4.27 7.50
CA ILE A 198 -1.01 5.41 8.38
C ILE A 198 0.36 5.82 8.89
N ILE A 199 0.65 7.12 8.83
CA ILE A 199 1.85 7.74 9.39
C ILE A 199 1.42 8.65 10.52
N VAL A 200 1.94 8.42 11.72
CA VAL A 200 1.70 9.27 12.88
C VAL A 200 2.91 10.16 13.10
N LEU A 201 2.70 11.47 13.13
CA LEU A 201 3.74 12.47 13.37
C LEU A 201 3.55 13.13 14.73
N LYS A 202 4.67 13.36 15.42
CA LYS A 202 4.77 14.15 16.65
C LYS A 202 6.08 14.94 16.64
N LYS A 203 6.13 16.12 17.27
CA LYS A 203 7.37 16.93 17.36
C LYS A 203 8.19 16.60 18.60
N ASN A 204 7.63 16.73 19.79
CA ASN A 204 8.38 16.59 21.05
C ASN A 204 8.35 15.15 21.59
N ARG A 205 8.89 14.20 20.81
CA ARG A 205 8.94 12.79 21.22
C ARG A 205 10.06 12.56 22.23
N LYS A 206 9.80 11.72 23.22
CA LYS A 206 10.76 11.34 24.27
C LYS A 206 11.74 10.23 23.84
N THR A 207 11.36 9.44 22.84
CA THR A 207 12.16 8.35 22.27
C THR A 207 12.41 8.63 20.79
N THR A 208 13.46 8.04 20.24
CA THR A 208 13.74 8.12 18.79
C THR A 208 13.28 6.89 18.03
N ASP A 209 12.76 5.89 18.75
CA ASP A 209 12.28 4.64 18.16
C ASP A 209 10.96 4.87 17.44
N VAL A 210 10.75 4.18 16.33
CA VAL A 210 9.52 4.21 15.56
C VAL A 210 8.75 2.92 15.76
N ILE A 211 7.44 3.02 15.96
CA ILE A 211 6.56 1.87 16.12
C ILE A 211 6.02 1.48 14.74
N PHE A 212 6.18 0.22 14.37
CA PHE A 212 5.60 -0.37 13.17
C PHE A 212 4.47 -1.33 13.56
N GLU A 213 3.34 -1.27 12.83
CA GLU A 213 2.17 -2.11 13.08
C GLU A 213 1.67 -2.79 11.79
N ASP A 214 1.36 -4.08 11.88
CA ASP A 214 0.70 -4.84 10.83
C ASP A 214 -0.33 -5.81 11.45
N GLY A 215 -1.60 -5.47 11.36
CA GLY A 215 -2.67 -6.18 12.05
C GLY A 215 -2.52 -6.12 13.57
N GLU A 216 -2.28 -7.27 14.20
CA GLU A 216 -2.05 -7.39 15.65
C GLU A 216 -0.56 -7.34 16.03
N ARG A 217 0.33 -7.36 15.04
CA ARG A 217 1.78 -7.36 15.27
C ARG A 217 2.29 -5.95 15.40
N THR A 218 3.19 -5.76 16.34
CA THR A 218 3.82 -4.46 16.61
C THR A 218 5.29 -4.66 16.91
N GLU A 219 6.14 -3.88 16.22
CA GLU A 219 7.59 -3.84 16.44
C GLU A 219 8.04 -2.41 16.73
N THR A 220 8.95 -2.26 17.67
CA THR A 220 9.60 -0.99 18.00
C THR A 220 11.03 -1.00 17.48
N VAL A 221 11.31 -0.12 16.53
CA VAL A 221 12.56 -0.11 15.77
C VAL A 221 13.34 1.17 16.08
N SER A 222 14.61 1.02 16.42
CA SER A 222 15.48 2.16 16.71
C SER A 222 15.75 3.00 15.47
N GLN A 223 15.93 4.32 15.65
CA GLN A 223 16.34 5.23 14.57
C GLN A 223 17.64 4.74 13.89
N GLN A 224 18.57 4.15 14.64
CA GLN A 224 19.80 3.61 14.10
C GLN A 224 19.53 2.45 13.13
N THR A 225 18.67 1.50 13.50
CA THR A 225 18.28 0.39 12.62
C THR A 225 17.59 0.89 11.35
N ILE A 226 16.77 1.93 11.46
CA ILE A 226 16.11 2.57 10.31
C ILE A 226 17.17 3.22 9.40
N ALA A 227 18.18 3.88 9.97
CA ALA A 227 19.27 4.49 9.21
C ALA A 227 20.13 3.45 8.49
N GLU A 228 20.42 2.32 9.13
CA GLU A 228 21.15 1.18 8.53
C GLU A 228 20.38 0.54 7.35
N ASN A 229 19.05 0.73 7.30
CA ASN A 229 18.18 0.29 6.23
C ASN A 229 17.83 1.44 5.25
N ASP A 230 18.73 2.39 5.01
CA ASP A 230 18.55 3.52 4.09
C ASP A 230 17.26 4.34 4.35
N PHE A 231 16.88 4.47 5.60
CA PHE A 231 15.65 5.15 6.02
C PHE A 231 14.38 4.59 5.35
N ASN A 232 14.39 3.31 4.97
CA ASN A 232 13.21 2.60 4.51
C ASN A 232 12.24 2.41 5.67
N LEU A 233 10.98 2.82 5.47
CA LEU A 233 9.92 2.74 6.48
C LEU A 233 8.85 1.70 6.12
N SER A 234 9.09 0.83 5.14
CA SER A 234 8.14 -0.23 4.79
C SER A 234 7.94 -1.17 5.96
N VAL A 235 6.69 -1.36 6.38
CA VAL A 235 6.34 -2.18 7.55
C VAL A 235 6.84 -3.62 7.40
N SER A 236 6.72 -4.21 6.20
CA SER A 236 7.20 -5.57 5.89
C SER A 236 8.72 -5.76 6.02
N TYR A 237 9.49 -4.67 6.14
CA TYR A 237 10.92 -4.73 6.41
C TYR A 237 11.23 -5.09 7.86
N TYR A 238 10.35 -4.68 8.78
CA TYR A 238 10.53 -4.79 10.22
C TYR A 238 9.61 -5.83 10.85
N ILE A 239 8.40 -5.98 10.31
CA ILE A 239 7.46 -7.03 10.72
C ILE A 239 7.48 -8.10 9.63
N GLN A 240 8.16 -9.22 9.88
CA GLN A 240 8.16 -10.37 8.99
C GLN A 240 7.06 -11.33 9.45
N GLU A 241 6.33 -11.89 8.49
CA GLU A 241 5.53 -13.06 8.78
C GLU A 241 6.48 -14.21 9.15
N GLU A 242 6.32 -14.80 10.32
CA GLU A 242 6.86 -16.13 10.56
C GLU A 242 6.12 -17.07 9.60
N ILE A 243 6.69 -17.23 8.43
CA ILE A 243 6.30 -18.33 7.56
C ILE A 243 6.83 -19.57 8.28
N GLU A 244 5.97 -20.30 8.98
CA GLU A 244 6.25 -21.69 9.30
C GLU A 244 6.62 -22.34 7.94
N ARG A 245 7.91 -22.51 7.71
CA ARG A 245 8.38 -23.28 6.58
C ARG A 245 7.98 -24.70 6.90
N GLU A 246 6.84 -25.13 6.36
CA GLU A 246 6.57 -26.56 6.24
C GLU A 246 7.84 -27.17 5.64
N GLU A 247 8.45 -28.13 6.36
CA GLU A 247 9.52 -28.91 5.77
C GLU A 247 8.93 -29.62 4.56
N ILE A 248 9.15 -29.02 3.40
CA ILE A 248 8.68 -29.58 2.13
C ILE A 248 9.51 -30.84 1.93
N ASN A 249 8.86 -31.98 2.09
CA ASN A 249 9.46 -33.25 1.74
C ASN A 249 9.72 -33.24 0.23
N GLN A 250 10.98 -33.07 -0.15
CA GLN A 250 11.38 -32.93 -1.55
C GLN A 250 10.91 -34.10 -2.40
N LEU A 251 10.90 -35.35 -1.84
CA LEU A 251 10.44 -36.54 -2.52
C LEU A 251 8.93 -36.49 -2.77
N GLU A 252 8.16 -35.98 -1.85
CA GLU A 252 6.72 -35.84 -1.96
C GLU A 252 6.35 -34.76 -3.00
N LEU A 253 7.04 -33.63 -2.99
CA LEU A 253 6.87 -32.57 -3.99
C LEU A 253 7.22 -33.07 -5.42
N GLU A 254 8.33 -33.81 -5.56
CA GLU A 254 8.73 -34.41 -6.84
C GLU A 254 7.71 -35.45 -7.32
N SER A 255 7.15 -36.25 -6.42
CA SER A 255 6.09 -37.20 -6.71
C SER A 255 4.83 -36.50 -7.20
N ASP A 256 4.37 -35.45 -6.48
CA ASP A 256 3.18 -34.69 -6.84
C ASP A 256 3.35 -33.94 -8.17
N ALA A 257 4.54 -33.42 -8.44
CA ALA A 257 4.85 -32.78 -9.71
C ALA A 257 4.75 -33.81 -10.88
N ARG A 258 5.25 -35.04 -10.69
CA ARG A 258 5.15 -36.11 -11.68
C ARG A 258 3.71 -36.54 -11.89
N TRP A 259 2.93 -36.72 -10.83
CA TRP A 259 1.51 -37.03 -10.91
C TRP A 259 0.72 -35.96 -11.64
N THR A 260 0.95 -34.71 -11.34
CA THR A 260 0.32 -33.57 -12.01
C THR A 260 0.65 -33.55 -13.51
N PHE A 261 1.89 -33.85 -13.87
CA PHE A 261 2.30 -33.95 -15.27
C PHE A 261 1.57 -35.10 -15.98
N LEU A 262 1.48 -36.27 -15.36
CA LEU A 262 0.79 -37.45 -15.94
C LEU A 262 -0.72 -37.21 -16.11
N GLU A 263 -1.37 -36.56 -15.11
CA GLU A 263 -2.77 -36.16 -15.19
C GLU A 263 -3.03 -35.17 -16.34
N ARG A 264 -2.13 -34.21 -16.52
CA ARG A 264 -2.18 -33.28 -17.64
C ARG A 264 -2.06 -33.99 -18.98
N LEU A 265 -1.07 -34.87 -19.11
CA LEU A 265 -0.85 -35.65 -20.32
C LEU A 265 -2.07 -36.53 -20.65
N ARG A 266 -2.67 -37.15 -19.65
CA ARG A 266 -3.90 -37.93 -19.80
C ARG A 266 -5.04 -37.06 -20.35
N LYS A 267 -5.26 -35.87 -19.80
CA LYS A 267 -6.32 -34.96 -20.28
C LYS A 267 -6.07 -34.49 -21.71
N GLU A 268 -4.81 -34.24 -22.08
CA GLU A 268 -4.44 -33.88 -23.44
C GLU A 268 -4.72 -35.03 -24.41
N LEU A 269 -4.45 -36.29 -24.02
CA LEU A 269 -4.78 -37.48 -24.84
C LEU A 269 -6.29 -37.69 -24.96
N GLU A 270 -7.06 -37.46 -23.91
CA GLU A 270 -8.54 -37.55 -23.96
C GLU A 270 -9.12 -36.48 -24.88
N PHE A 271 -8.58 -35.26 -24.83
CA PHE A 271 -8.98 -34.18 -25.73
C PHE A 271 -8.67 -34.53 -27.21
N GLU A 272 -7.44 -34.98 -27.49
CA GLU A 272 -7.02 -35.35 -28.84
C GLU A 272 -7.86 -36.52 -29.40
N LYS A 273 -8.21 -37.46 -28.53
CA LYS A 273 -9.16 -38.56 -28.89
C LYS A 273 -10.52 -37.99 -29.31
N MET A 274 -11.04 -37.02 -28.56
CA MET A 274 -12.33 -36.38 -28.88
C MET A 274 -12.28 -35.65 -30.23
N VAL A 275 -11.19 -34.89 -30.48
CA VAL A 275 -10.97 -34.20 -31.76
C VAL A 275 -10.92 -35.19 -32.92
N CYS A 276 -10.16 -36.28 -32.79
CA CYS A 276 -10.08 -37.33 -33.80
C CYS A 276 -11.45 -37.97 -34.09
N GLU A 277 -12.26 -38.22 -33.04
CA GLU A 277 -13.63 -38.74 -33.20
C GLU A 277 -14.54 -37.74 -33.94
N MET A 278 -14.42 -36.45 -33.65
CA MET A 278 -15.20 -35.41 -34.36
C MET A 278 -14.80 -35.27 -35.83
N GLU A 279 -13.54 -35.46 -36.16
CA GLU A 279 -13.00 -35.38 -37.52
C GLU A 279 -13.12 -36.71 -38.31
N GLY A 280 -13.55 -37.76 -37.65
CA GLY A 280 -13.69 -39.09 -38.27
C GLY A 280 -12.35 -39.75 -38.59
N ILE A 281 -11.27 -39.38 -37.90
CA ILE A 281 -9.92 -39.91 -38.07
C ILE A 281 -9.50 -40.80 -36.89
N SER A 282 -8.49 -41.64 -37.12
CA SER A 282 -7.98 -42.52 -36.06
C SER A 282 -6.93 -41.81 -35.21
N ILE A 283 -7.03 -41.91 -33.90
CA ILE A 283 -6.01 -41.40 -32.94
C ILE A 283 -4.72 -42.25 -32.99
N GLN A 284 -4.73 -43.45 -33.61
CA GLN A 284 -3.62 -44.40 -33.54
C GLN A 284 -2.28 -43.85 -34.09
N PRO A 285 -2.23 -42.99 -35.15
CA PRO A 285 -0.99 -42.37 -35.59
C PRO A 285 -0.38 -41.47 -34.51
N PHE A 286 -1.20 -40.73 -33.77
CA PHE A 286 -0.76 -39.84 -32.68
C PHE A 286 -0.18 -40.65 -31.50
N ILE A 287 -0.87 -41.71 -31.06
CA ILE A 287 -0.38 -42.64 -30.03
C ILE A 287 0.96 -43.27 -30.44
N ASN A 288 1.10 -43.67 -31.72
CA ASN A 288 2.34 -44.26 -32.21
C ASN A 288 3.50 -43.23 -32.22
N ALA A 289 3.22 -41.95 -32.51
CA ALA A 289 4.21 -40.90 -32.43
C ALA A 289 4.71 -40.67 -31.00
N ILE A 290 3.80 -40.64 -30.02
CA ILE A 290 4.16 -40.54 -28.59
C ILE A 290 5.00 -41.75 -28.16
N ARG A 291 4.59 -42.95 -28.50
CA ARG A 291 5.37 -44.16 -28.19
C ARG A 291 6.78 -44.14 -28.81
N LYS A 292 6.92 -43.55 -29.98
CA LYS A 292 8.23 -43.39 -30.62
C LYS A 292 9.10 -42.41 -29.81
N ILE A 293 8.54 -41.28 -29.41
CA ILE A 293 9.25 -40.31 -28.59
C ILE A 293 9.70 -40.95 -27.27
N LEU A 294 8.80 -41.66 -26.57
CA LEU A 294 9.13 -42.31 -25.30
C LEU A 294 10.26 -43.33 -25.45
N ARG A 295 10.28 -44.16 -26.56
CA ARG A 295 11.38 -45.09 -26.84
C ARG A 295 12.72 -44.41 -27.09
N GLU A 296 12.76 -43.17 -27.57
CA GLU A 296 13.99 -42.38 -27.74
C GLU A 296 14.61 -42.04 -26.39
N TYR A 297 13.80 -41.83 -25.35
CA TYR A 297 14.25 -41.62 -23.98
C TYR A 297 14.63 -42.89 -23.23
N ASP A 298 13.97 -44.03 -23.53
CA ASP A 298 14.29 -45.37 -22.95
C ASP A 298 15.61 -45.95 -23.44
N ASN A 299 16.15 -45.47 -24.58
CA ASN A 299 17.44 -45.87 -25.12
C ASN A 299 18.41 -44.70 -25.17
N PRO A 300 19.03 -44.32 -24.06
CA PRO A 300 20.07 -43.32 -24.06
C PRO A 300 21.29 -43.86 -24.79
N LYS A 301 21.38 -43.59 -26.10
CA LYS A 301 22.68 -43.69 -26.78
C LYS A 301 23.60 -42.62 -26.18
N THR A 302 24.40 -43.09 -25.21
CA THR A 302 25.68 -42.55 -24.82
C THR A 302 25.87 -41.02 -24.92
N THR A 303 25.56 -40.31 -23.86
CA THR A 303 26.37 -39.17 -23.47
C THR A 303 26.97 -39.48 -22.10
N THR A 304 28.23 -39.82 -22.12
CA THR A 304 29.08 -39.95 -20.94
C THR A 304 29.12 -38.63 -20.19
N ASN A 305 28.43 -38.59 -19.05
CA ASN A 305 28.87 -37.74 -17.95
C ASN A 305 28.45 -38.40 -16.61
N LYS A 306 29.49 -38.70 -15.84
CA LYS A 306 29.42 -39.32 -14.53
C LYS A 306 28.73 -38.35 -13.55
N ASN A 307 27.50 -38.67 -13.20
CA ASN A 307 26.89 -38.38 -11.88
C ASN A 307 25.54 -39.08 -11.85
N GLU A 308 25.60 -40.44 -11.88
CA GLU A 308 24.42 -41.28 -11.66
C GLU A 308 24.39 -41.70 -10.18
N LYS A 309 23.42 -41.22 -9.46
CA LYS A 309 22.72 -41.98 -8.42
C LYS A 309 21.30 -41.42 -8.31
N ASN A 310 20.33 -42.27 -8.62
CA ASN A 310 18.88 -42.12 -8.52
C ASN A 310 18.16 -41.57 -9.76
N GLN A 311 18.12 -42.38 -10.83
CA GLN A 311 17.04 -42.28 -11.81
C GLN A 311 16.01 -43.41 -11.51
N ILE A 312 14.84 -43.00 -11.06
CA ILE A 312 13.62 -43.83 -11.08
C ILE A 312 13.12 -43.78 -12.51
N THR A 313 13.02 -44.92 -13.18
CA THR A 313 12.52 -44.96 -14.55
C THR A 313 10.99 -44.87 -14.60
N LEU A 314 10.43 -44.43 -15.73
CA LEU A 314 8.98 -44.24 -15.92
C LEU A 314 8.16 -45.56 -15.74
N PHE A 315 8.82 -46.71 -15.70
CA PHE A 315 8.25 -48.03 -15.56
C PHE A 315 8.19 -48.57 -14.14
N ASP A 316 8.84 -47.92 -13.17
CA ASP A 316 8.80 -48.34 -11.76
C ASP A 316 7.46 -47.94 -11.06
N LEU A 317 6.52 -47.37 -11.80
CA LEU A 317 5.21 -46.92 -11.30
C LEU A 317 4.05 -47.92 -11.55
N GLU A 318 4.32 -49.14 -12.04
CA GLU A 318 3.27 -50.16 -12.24
C GLU A 318 2.97 -51.00 -10.98
N GLU A 319 3.64 -50.77 -9.84
CA GLU A 319 3.41 -51.52 -8.59
C GLU A 319 3.12 -50.56 -7.38
N CYS A 320 2.21 -49.60 -7.55
CA CYS A 320 1.61 -48.92 -6.41
C CYS A 320 0.11 -48.73 -6.62
#